data_17bcc9e2869fc9fb8eabb06e302f5f4b
#
_entry.id   17bcc9e2869fc9fb8eabb06e302f5f4b
#
_cell.length_a   1.000
_cell.length_b   1.000
_cell.length_c   1.000
_cell.angle_alpha   90.00
_cell.angle_beta   90.00
_cell.angle_gamma   90.00
#
_symmetry.space_group_name_H-M   'P 1'
#
loop_
_entity.id
_entity.type
_entity.pdbx_description
1 polymer ?
#
loop_
_entity_poly.entity_id
_entity_poly.type
_entity_poly.pdbx_seq_one_letter_code
_entity_poly.pdbx_strand_id
1 'polypeptide(L)'
;RWNGKHMSKQANKTLIGAFVIGAVALLVGALLVFGSGRLFKRTLQFVAFFEGSVKGLYVGAPVMFRGVKIGEVTDIHIYSDPQTLEVKLPVIMDLYPERIESGAVKSDVSPRMAMNNLIRNGLRAQLQPQSLLTGQLFVQLDYHEEKPLKLVGTEGLGFEKDIFEVPTISSFNIQKLTRRIDKLPLEEIAYSVRAS
;
A
#
# COMPACT_ATOMS: atom_id res chain seq x y z
N ARG A 1 51.25 -61.62 9.59
CA ARG A 1 50.73 -60.83 10.75
C ARG A 1 50.66 -59.38 10.33
N TRP A 2 49.52 -58.94 9.91
CA TRP A 2 49.22 -57.53 9.60
C TRP A 2 48.72 -56.84 10.88
N ASN A 3 49.50 -55.92 11.41
CA ASN A 3 49.15 -55.16 12.59
C ASN A 3 48.76 -53.74 12.12
N GLY A 4 47.52 -53.59 11.69
CA GLY A 4 46.95 -52.28 11.34
C GLY A 4 46.55 -51.53 12.60
N LYS A 5 47.42 -50.66 13.10
CA LYS A 5 47.05 -49.65 14.12
C LYS A 5 46.16 -48.59 13.45
N HIS A 6 44.84 -48.74 13.57
CA HIS A 6 43.90 -47.65 13.32
C HIS A 6 44.12 -46.61 14.43
N MET A 7 44.94 -45.59 14.18
CA MET A 7 44.96 -44.38 14.99
C MET A 7 43.69 -43.58 14.73
N SER A 8 42.69 -43.78 15.58
CA SER A 8 41.52 -42.90 15.59
C SER A 8 42.01 -41.52 16.05
N LYS A 9 42.07 -40.53 15.13
CA LYS A 9 42.28 -39.13 15.49
C LYS A 9 41.11 -38.69 16.36
N GLN A 10 41.37 -38.45 17.65
CA GLN A 10 40.37 -37.88 18.53
C GLN A 10 39.92 -36.52 17.95
N ALA A 11 38.63 -36.39 17.71
CA ALA A 11 38.02 -35.15 17.23
C ALA A 11 38.29 -34.03 18.28
N ASN A 12 38.86 -32.95 17.84
CA ASN A 12 39.17 -31.81 18.73
C ASN A 12 37.87 -31.09 19.06
N LYS A 13 37.38 -31.29 20.29
CA LYS A 13 36.11 -30.73 20.78
C LYS A 13 36.04 -29.19 20.67
N THR A 14 37.18 -28.52 20.86
CA THR A 14 37.30 -27.07 20.74
C THR A 14 37.11 -26.59 19.32
N LEU A 15 37.63 -27.35 18.33
CA LEU A 15 37.52 -27.02 16.92
C LEU A 15 36.10 -27.21 16.41
N ILE A 16 35.42 -28.25 16.91
CA ILE A 16 33.98 -28.47 16.60
C ILE A 16 33.14 -27.35 17.21
N GLY A 17 33.40 -26.96 18.47
CA GLY A 17 32.68 -25.85 19.11
C GLY A 17 32.88 -24.52 18.40
N ALA A 18 34.12 -24.19 18.00
CA ALA A 18 34.41 -22.97 17.24
C ALA A 18 33.70 -22.95 15.86
N PHE A 19 33.65 -24.12 15.18
CA PHE A 19 32.96 -24.26 13.90
C PHE A 19 31.44 -24.04 14.05
N VAL A 20 30.82 -24.62 15.08
CA VAL A 20 29.37 -24.46 15.34
C VAL A 20 29.02 -23.01 15.65
N ILE A 21 29.83 -22.35 16.52
CA ILE A 21 29.62 -20.93 16.84
C ILE A 21 29.75 -20.07 15.59
N GLY A 22 30.79 -20.32 14.77
CA GLY A 22 30.98 -19.61 13.50
C GLY A 22 29.82 -19.80 12.52
N ALA A 23 29.30 -21.02 12.40
CA ALA A 23 28.16 -21.33 11.54
C ALA A 23 26.88 -20.62 12.02
N VAL A 24 26.61 -20.61 13.33
CA VAL A 24 25.47 -19.90 13.91
C VAL A 24 25.61 -18.39 13.71
N ALA A 25 26.77 -17.83 13.92
CA ALA A 25 27.02 -16.40 13.71
C ALA A 25 26.85 -16.00 12.24
N LEU A 26 27.30 -16.83 11.29
CA LEU A 26 27.09 -16.63 9.86
C LEU A 26 25.62 -16.72 9.49
N LEU A 27 24.88 -17.70 10.04
CA LEU A 27 23.47 -17.87 9.80
C LEU A 27 22.66 -16.67 10.31
N VAL A 28 22.93 -16.22 11.53
CA VAL A 28 22.31 -15.02 12.09
C VAL A 28 22.66 -13.78 11.26
N GLY A 29 23.94 -13.61 10.89
CA GLY A 29 24.36 -12.52 10.01
C GLY A 29 23.65 -12.54 8.65
N ALA A 30 23.53 -13.71 8.03
CA ALA A 30 22.80 -13.87 6.79
C ALA A 30 21.31 -13.53 6.95
N LEU A 31 20.66 -13.99 8.02
CA LEU A 31 19.26 -13.64 8.31
C LEU A 31 19.07 -12.14 8.52
N LEU A 32 20.01 -11.47 9.19
CA LEU A 32 19.95 -10.01 9.37
C LEU A 32 20.16 -9.25 8.06
N VAL A 33 21.07 -9.70 7.21
CA VAL A 33 21.35 -9.05 5.91
C VAL A 33 20.25 -9.31 4.90
N PHE A 34 19.79 -10.55 4.75
CA PHE A 34 18.79 -10.93 3.76
C PHE A 34 17.34 -10.75 4.25
N GLY A 35 17.10 -10.87 5.57
CA GLY A 35 15.78 -10.68 6.17
C GLY A 35 15.34 -9.21 6.21
N SER A 36 16.28 -8.26 6.12
CA SER A 36 16.00 -6.83 6.22
C SER A 36 15.87 -6.14 4.86
N GLY A 37 15.51 -6.86 3.80
CA GLY A 37 15.35 -6.31 2.44
C GLY A 37 14.43 -5.07 2.34
N ARG A 38 13.71 -4.73 3.42
CA ARG A 38 12.94 -3.48 3.59
C ARG A 38 13.77 -2.30 4.10
N LEU A 39 14.95 -2.51 4.72
CA LEU A 39 15.73 -1.45 5.38
C LEU A 39 16.45 -0.49 4.42
N PHE A 40 16.50 -0.79 3.12
CA PHE A 40 17.22 0.04 2.15
C PHE A 40 16.33 0.73 1.10
N LYS A 41 15.01 0.51 1.14
CA LYS A 41 14.11 1.23 0.24
C LYS A 41 13.72 2.56 0.88
N ARG A 42 14.06 3.64 0.21
CA ARG A 42 13.48 4.95 0.55
C ARG A 42 12.02 4.91 0.13
N THR A 43 11.12 4.81 1.10
CA THR A 43 9.68 4.93 0.86
C THR A 43 9.22 6.31 1.30
N LEU A 44 8.23 6.84 0.59
CA LEU A 44 7.50 8.02 1.03
C LEU A 44 6.15 7.55 1.56
N GLN A 45 5.89 7.88 2.81
CA GLN A 45 4.69 7.45 3.51
C GLN A 45 3.53 8.42 3.23
N PHE A 46 2.41 7.85 2.86
CA PHE A 46 1.18 8.57 2.54
C PHE A 46 0.01 8.04 3.35
N VAL A 47 -0.94 8.91 3.63
CA VAL A 47 -2.23 8.55 4.20
C VAL A 47 -3.36 9.05 3.31
N ALA A 48 -4.38 8.23 3.18
CA ALA A 48 -5.61 8.58 2.49
C ALA A 48 -6.82 8.21 3.36
N PHE A 49 -7.76 9.14 3.53
CA PHE A 49 -8.97 8.93 4.34
C PHE A 49 -10.13 8.57 3.43
N PHE A 50 -10.55 7.32 3.44
CA PHE A 50 -11.67 6.88 2.60
C PHE A 50 -13.00 7.01 3.34
N GLU A 51 -13.97 7.59 2.64
CA GLU A 51 -15.36 7.64 3.10
C GLU A 51 -16.06 6.32 2.72
N GLY A 52 -16.63 5.63 3.69
CA GLY A 52 -17.36 4.38 3.45
C GLY A 52 -16.52 3.11 3.71
N SER A 53 -16.99 1.99 3.18
CA SER A 53 -16.39 0.70 3.45
C SER A 53 -15.11 0.48 2.65
N VAL A 54 -14.05 0.08 3.34
CA VAL A 54 -12.78 -0.39 2.76
C VAL A 54 -12.73 -1.92 2.67
N LYS A 55 -13.89 -2.60 2.77
CA LYS A 55 -13.98 -4.06 2.73
C LYS A 55 -13.37 -4.58 1.41
N GLY A 56 -12.41 -5.49 1.53
CA GLY A 56 -11.65 -6.03 0.40
C GLY A 56 -10.29 -5.37 0.20
N LEU A 57 -10.02 -4.24 0.85
CA LEU A 57 -8.67 -3.70 0.93
C LEU A 57 -7.89 -4.45 2.02
N TYR A 58 -6.60 -4.70 1.79
CA TYR A 58 -5.74 -5.45 2.71
C TYR A 58 -4.33 -4.86 2.74
N VAL A 59 -3.58 -5.14 3.80
CA VAL A 59 -2.17 -4.78 3.92
C VAL A 59 -1.38 -5.55 2.85
N GLY A 60 -0.59 -4.84 2.03
CA GLY A 60 0.06 -5.37 0.84
C GLY A 60 -0.72 -5.14 -0.46
N ALA A 61 -1.95 -4.60 -0.38
CA ALA A 61 -2.71 -4.22 -1.57
C ALA A 61 -1.91 -3.22 -2.41
N PRO A 62 -1.87 -3.35 -3.75
CA PRO A 62 -1.07 -2.47 -4.58
C PRO A 62 -1.63 -1.05 -4.60
N VAL A 63 -0.72 -0.07 -4.61
CA VAL A 63 -1.01 1.31 -4.98
C VAL A 63 -0.57 1.50 -6.41
N MET A 64 -1.50 1.90 -7.26
CA MET A 64 -1.29 1.99 -8.70
C MET A 64 -1.51 3.42 -9.19
N PHE A 65 -0.70 3.83 -10.15
CA PHE A 65 -0.90 5.06 -10.92
C PHE A 65 -1.07 4.69 -12.38
N ARG A 66 -2.25 4.92 -12.95
CA ARG A 66 -2.59 4.57 -14.34
C ARG A 66 -2.18 3.15 -14.74
N GLY A 67 -2.41 2.18 -13.86
CA GLY A 67 -2.10 0.77 -14.11
C GLY A 67 -0.68 0.32 -13.75
N VAL A 68 0.21 1.24 -13.35
CA VAL A 68 1.56 0.90 -12.91
C VAL A 68 1.61 0.83 -11.38
N LYS A 69 2.10 -0.28 -10.82
CA LYS A 69 2.29 -0.40 -9.37
C LYS A 69 3.44 0.51 -8.94
N ILE A 70 3.13 1.52 -8.11
CA ILE A 70 4.07 2.50 -7.56
C ILE A 70 4.24 2.40 -6.05
N GLY A 71 3.49 1.51 -5.39
CA GLY A 71 3.55 1.36 -3.95
C GLY A 71 2.68 0.22 -3.44
N GLU A 72 2.50 0.18 -2.14
CA GLU A 72 1.60 -0.77 -1.47
C GLU A 72 1.00 -0.18 -0.19
N VAL A 73 -0.16 -0.70 0.21
CA VAL A 73 -0.80 -0.40 1.49
C VAL A 73 -0.01 -1.07 2.60
N THR A 74 0.41 -0.29 3.60
CA THR A 74 1.20 -0.79 4.74
C THR A 74 0.36 -0.95 5.99
N ASP A 75 -0.70 -0.14 6.15
CA ASP A 75 -1.58 -0.26 7.31
C ASP A 75 -2.98 0.31 7.03
N ILE A 76 -3.98 -0.15 7.82
CA ILE A 76 -5.36 0.29 7.73
C ILE A 76 -5.89 0.43 9.15
N HIS A 77 -6.26 1.65 9.54
CA HIS A 77 -6.76 1.95 10.87
C HIS A 77 -8.22 2.41 10.86
N ILE A 78 -8.82 2.38 12.04
CA ILE A 78 -10.09 3.04 12.33
C ILE A 78 -9.78 4.13 13.35
N TYR A 79 -10.11 5.36 12.98
CA TYR A 79 -10.03 6.51 13.89
C TYR A 79 -11.44 7.02 14.16
N SER A 80 -11.78 7.12 15.43
CA SER A 80 -13.03 7.73 15.86
C SER A 80 -12.71 9.03 16.62
N ASP A 81 -13.25 10.12 16.13
CA ASP A 81 -13.16 11.40 16.83
C ASP A 81 -14.13 11.38 18.02
N PRO A 82 -13.62 11.49 19.28
CA PRO A 82 -14.46 11.42 20.46
C PRO A 82 -15.42 12.61 20.61
N GLN A 83 -15.19 13.72 19.93
CA GLN A 83 -16.02 14.92 20.01
C GLN A 83 -17.14 14.93 18.97
N THR A 84 -16.81 14.55 17.72
CA THR A 84 -17.75 14.56 16.59
C THR A 84 -18.41 13.20 16.35
N LEU A 85 -17.91 12.13 16.97
CA LEU A 85 -18.29 10.73 16.71
C LEU A 85 -18.12 10.32 15.25
N GLU A 86 -17.38 11.09 14.47
CA GLU A 86 -17.04 10.72 13.09
C GLU A 86 -16.01 9.60 13.08
N VAL A 87 -16.30 8.60 12.26
CA VAL A 87 -15.36 7.50 12.01
C VAL A 87 -14.62 7.76 10.71
N LYS A 88 -13.30 7.83 10.80
CA LYS A 88 -12.40 7.98 9.64
C LYS A 88 -11.61 6.69 9.47
N LEU A 89 -11.36 6.33 8.23
CA LEU A 89 -10.60 5.13 7.85
C LEU A 89 -9.30 5.56 7.17
N PRO A 90 -8.26 5.90 7.95
CA PRO A 90 -6.95 6.18 7.39
C PRO A 90 -6.34 4.89 6.84
N VAL A 91 -5.94 4.95 5.58
CA VAL A 91 -5.17 3.93 4.87
C VAL A 91 -3.78 4.47 4.67
N ILE A 92 -2.79 3.81 5.27
CA ILE A 92 -1.39 4.17 5.17
C ILE A 92 -0.77 3.38 4.04
N MET A 93 0.02 4.04 3.21
CA MET A 93 0.64 3.44 2.05
C MET A 93 2.06 3.96 1.85
N ASP A 94 2.94 3.09 1.39
CA ASP A 94 4.30 3.41 1.01
C ASP A 94 4.40 3.51 -0.50
N LEU A 95 4.90 4.63 -1.01
CA LEU A 95 5.22 4.79 -2.42
C LEU A 95 6.72 4.62 -2.64
N TYR A 96 7.08 4.06 -3.79
CA TYR A 96 8.45 3.79 -4.22
C TYR A 96 8.92 4.89 -5.18
N PRO A 97 9.70 5.89 -4.71
CA PRO A 97 10.15 7.00 -5.55
C PRO A 97 10.94 6.56 -6.78
N GLU A 98 11.67 5.43 -6.67
CA GLU A 98 12.45 4.87 -7.76
C GLU A 98 11.62 4.40 -8.97
N ARG A 99 10.30 4.25 -8.78
CA ARG A 99 9.36 3.91 -9.86
C ARG A 99 8.73 5.12 -10.53
N ILE A 100 9.03 6.31 -10.00
CA ILE A 100 8.52 7.58 -10.52
C ILE A 100 9.70 8.29 -11.15
N GLU A 101 9.99 7.97 -12.41
CA GLU A 101 11.04 8.66 -13.16
C GLU A 101 10.55 10.06 -13.55
N SER A 102 11.09 11.07 -12.89
CA SER A 102 10.93 12.45 -13.35
C SER A 102 11.89 12.65 -14.54
N GLY A 103 11.33 12.84 -15.74
CA GLY A 103 12.16 13.08 -16.92
C GLY A 103 13.17 14.19 -16.68
N ALA A 104 14.39 13.99 -17.13
CA ALA A 104 15.60 14.80 -17.30
C ALA A 104 15.83 16.12 -16.53
N VAL A 105 14.93 16.56 -15.69
CA VAL A 105 15.15 17.68 -14.78
C VAL A 105 15.44 17.07 -13.40
N LYS A 106 16.73 17.02 -13.02
CA LYS A 106 17.12 16.98 -11.61
C LYS A 106 16.57 18.27 -11.00
N SER A 107 15.27 18.24 -10.64
CA SER A 107 14.69 19.36 -9.92
C SER A 107 15.22 19.28 -8.49
N ASP A 108 15.89 20.33 -8.03
CA ASP A 108 16.25 20.56 -6.63
C ASP A 108 15.01 20.72 -5.73
N VAL A 109 13.85 20.28 -6.23
CA VAL A 109 12.57 20.35 -5.54
C VAL A 109 12.50 19.21 -4.53
N SER A 110 12.33 19.54 -3.27
CA SER A 110 12.16 18.52 -2.23
C SER A 110 10.97 17.59 -2.57
N PRO A 111 11.02 16.29 -2.22
CA PRO A 111 9.93 15.34 -2.47
C PRO A 111 8.59 15.84 -1.94
N ARG A 112 8.60 16.58 -0.82
CA ARG A 112 7.41 17.20 -0.23
C ARG A 112 6.79 18.26 -1.15
N MET A 113 7.61 19.12 -1.73
CA MET A 113 7.14 20.17 -2.63
C MET A 113 6.62 19.58 -3.95
N ALA A 114 7.29 18.57 -4.48
CA ALA A 114 6.84 17.85 -5.66
C ALA A 114 5.46 17.21 -5.42
N MET A 115 5.27 16.52 -4.29
CA MET A 115 4.00 15.88 -3.96
C MET A 115 2.87 16.89 -3.75
N ASN A 116 3.13 18.01 -3.05
CA ASN A 116 2.14 19.07 -2.89
C ASN A 116 1.70 19.65 -4.23
N ASN A 117 2.61 19.77 -5.19
CA ASN A 117 2.28 20.21 -6.55
C ASN A 117 1.37 19.18 -7.26
N LEU A 118 1.65 17.87 -7.14
CA LEU A 118 0.80 16.82 -7.73
C LEU A 118 -0.61 16.86 -7.13
N ILE A 119 -0.73 17.00 -5.81
CA ILE A 119 -2.03 17.09 -5.11
C ILE A 119 -2.81 18.33 -5.54
N ARG A 120 -2.14 19.49 -5.67
CA ARG A 120 -2.75 20.74 -6.15
C ARG A 120 -3.21 20.61 -7.62
N ASN A 121 -2.47 19.87 -8.43
CA ASN A 121 -2.82 19.58 -9.82
C ASN A 121 -3.83 18.44 -9.97
N GLY A 122 -4.51 18.06 -8.89
CA GLY A 122 -5.62 17.13 -8.96
C GLY A 122 -5.30 15.68 -8.66
N LEU A 123 -4.11 15.35 -8.12
CA LEU A 123 -3.83 13.96 -7.69
C LEU A 123 -4.81 13.55 -6.59
N ARG A 124 -5.54 12.46 -6.82
CA ARG A 124 -6.54 11.90 -5.90
C ARG A 124 -6.36 10.39 -5.77
N ALA A 125 -6.73 9.88 -4.59
CA ALA A 125 -6.78 8.45 -4.32
C ALA A 125 -8.22 7.94 -4.41
N GLN A 126 -8.39 6.76 -5.00
CA GLN A 126 -9.66 6.07 -5.13
C GLN A 126 -9.49 4.58 -4.87
N LEU A 127 -10.46 3.95 -4.20
CA LEU A 127 -10.52 2.49 -4.13
C LEU A 127 -11.17 1.94 -5.39
N GLN A 128 -10.51 1.00 -6.02
CA GLN A 128 -11.02 0.29 -7.19
C GLN A 128 -10.96 -1.23 -6.99
N PRO A 129 -11.91 -1.99 -7.58
CA PRO A 129 -11.87 -3.44 -7.52
C PRO A 129 -10.72 -3.97 -8.37
N GLN A 130 -9.85 -4.76 -7.74
CA GLN A 130 -8.82 -5.54 -8.43
C GLN A 130 -9.44 -6.79 -9.07
N SER A 131 -10.42 -7.37 -8.39
CA SER A 131 -11.15 -8.53 -8.85
C SER A 131 -12.60 -8.46 -8.39
N LEU A 132 -13.52 -8.49 -9.32
CA LEU A 132 -14.96 -8.52 -9.01
C LEU A 132 -15.39 -9.84 -8.39
N LEU A 133 -14.68 -10.93 -8.69
CA LEU A 133 -14.98 -12.25 -8.16
C LEU A 133 -14.61 -12.39 -6.69
N THR A 134 -13.42 -11.90 -6.31
CA THR A 134 -12.92 -12.00 -4.93
C THR A 134 -13.31 -10.79 -4.07
N GLY A 135 -13.74 -9.69 -4.68
CA GLY A 135 -14.02 -8.43 -4.00
C GLY A 135 -12.78 -7.70 -3.49
N GLN A 136 -11.59 -8.12 -3.91
CA GLN A 136 -10.34 -7.45 -3.54
C GLN A 136 -10.28 -6.05 -4.13
N LEU A 137 -9.80 -5.10 -3.30
CA LEU A 137 -9.61 -3.71 -3.68
C LEU A 137 -8.12 -3.36 -3.75
N PHE A 138 -7.83 -2.31 -4.51
CA PHE A 138 -6.54 -1.66 -4.55
C PHE A 138 -6.72 -0.13 -4.52
N VAL A 139 -5.63 0.59 -4.25
CA VAL A 139 -5.63 2.05 -4.28
C VAL A 139 -5.18 2.53 -5.65
N GLN A 140 -6.05 3.23 -6.36
CA GLN A 140 -5.74 3.92 -7.61
C GLN A 140 -5.42 5.38 -7.32
N LEU A 141 -4.28 5.85 -7.76
CA LEU A 141 -3.94 7.27 -7.85
C LEU A 141 -4.13 7.73 -9.28
N ASP A 142 -4.82 8.84 -9.46
CA ASP A 142 -5.01 9.46 -10.77
C ASP A 142 -5.30 10.96 -10.63
N TYR A 143 -5.26 11.70 -11.74
CA TYR A 143 -5.59 13.11 -11.76
C TYR A 143 -7.08 13.33 -11.97
N HIS A 144 -7.67 14.14 -11.08
CA HIS A 144 -9.07 14.56 -11.11
C HIS A 144 -9.14 16.05 -10.78
N GLU A 145 -8.83 16.88 -11.76
CA GLU A 145 -8.76 18.34 -11.62
C GLU A 145 -10.11 18.95 -11.24
N GLU A 146 -11.20 18.33 -11.72
CA GLU A 146 -12.57 18.78 -11.45
C GLU A 146 -13.04 18.51 -10.01
N LYS A 147 -12.30 17.70 -9.24
CA LYS A 147 -12.65 17.38 -7.85
C LYS A 147 -12.00 18.34 -6.88
N PRO A 148 -12.76 18.90 -5.93
CA PRO A 148 -12.22 19.83 -4.95
C PRO A 148 -11.13 19.19 -4.11
N LEU A 149 -10.16 20.00 -3.69
CA LEU A 149 -9.16 19.61 -2.72
C LEU A 149 -9.83 19.56 -1.34
N LYS A 150 -10.08 18.35 -0.84
CA LYS A 150 -10.61 18.12 0.51
C LYS A 150 -9.59 17.31 1.30
N LEU A 151 -8.91 17.98 2.22
CA LEU A 151 -8.02 17.34 3.19
C LEU A 151 -8.76 17.17 4.51
N VAL A 152 -8.52 16.05 5.17
CA VAL A 152 -9.07 15.73 6.49
C VAL A 152 -8.19 16.31 7.60
N GLY A 153 -6.90 16.40 7.32
CA GLY A 153 -5.86 16.77 8.28
C GLY A 153 -5.31 15.57 9.03
N THR A 154 -4.00 15.56 9.19
CA THR A 154 -3.28 14.47 9.92
C THR A 154 -2.96 14.88 11.35
N GLU A 155 -3.25 16.13 11.74
CA GLU A 155 -2.94 16.67 13.04
C GLU A 155 -3.75 15.97 14.14
N GLY A 156 -3.07 15.58 15.23
CA GLY A 156 -3.71 14.88 16.35
C GLY A 156 -4.01 13.39 16.14
N LEU A 157 -3.74 12.83 14.97
CA LEU A 157 -4.01 11.43 14.67
C LEU A 157 -2.84 10.49 15.00
N GLY A 158 -1.74 11.00 15.58
CA GLY A 158 -0.59 10.18 15.98
C GLY A 158 0.31 9.72 14.83
N PHE A 159 0.13 10.27 13.64
CA PHE A 159 1.00 9.98 12.50
C PHE A 159 2.37 10.65 12.63
N GLU A 160 3.38 10.09 12.00
CA GLU A 160 4.69 10.72 11.89
C GLU A 160 4.59 12.08 11.19
N LYS A 161 5.44 13.04 11.60
CA LYS A 161 5.41 14.41 11.07
C LYS A 161 5.62 14.53 9.56
N ASP A 162 6.14 13.49 8.94
CA ASP A 162 6.49 13.46 7.52
C ASP A 162 5.51 12.68 6.63
N ILE A 163 4.34 12.31 7.16
CA ILE A 163 3.30 11.66 6.35
C ILE A 163 2.59 12.68 5.46
N PHE A 164 2.31 12.28 4.22
CA PHE A 164 1.58 13.11 3.25
C PHE A 164 0.13 12.63 3.15
N GLU A 165 -0.81 13.55 3.27
CA GLU A 165 -2.21 13.24 2.99
C GLU A 165 -2.50 13.36 1.51
N VAL A 166 -3.05 12.30 0.91
CA VAL A 166 -3.59 12.31 -0.45
C VAL A 166 -5.12 12.41 -0.36
N PRO A 167 -5.73 13.45 -0.95
CA PRO A 167 -7.18 13.58 -0.96
C PRO A 167 -7.84 12.41 -1.68
N THR A 168 -8.97 11.96 -1.14
CA THR A 168 -9.73 10.86 -1.72
C THR A 168 -10.92 11.35 -2.52
N ILE A 169 -11.32 10.56 -3.48
CA ILE A 169 -12.62 10.69 -4.15
C ILE A 169 -13.46 9.46 -3.85
N SER A 170 -14.79 9.63 -3.98
CA SER A 170 -15.73 8.54 -3.71
C SER A 170 -15.35 7.28 -4.48
N SER A 171 -15.15 6.20 -3.76
CA SER A 171 -14.85 4.88 -4.32
C SER A 171 -15.98 4.38 -5.22
N PHE A 172 -15.64 3.50 -6.15
CA PHE A 172 -16.63 2.77 -6.95
C PHE A 172 -17.58 2.01 -6.01
N ASN A 173 -18.81 2.47 -5.93
CA ASN A 173 -19.78 1.88 -5.03
C ASN A 173 -20.81 1.08 -5.84
N ILE A 174 -20.63 -0.24 -5.86
CA ILE A 174 -21.55 -1.18 -6.52
C ILE A 174 -22.99 -0.97 -6.03
N GLN A 175 -23.17 -0.66 -4.75
CA GLN A 175 -24.50 -0.40 -4.17
C GLN A 175 -25.18 0.84 -4.77
N LYS A 176 -24.41 1.88 -5.13
CA LYS A 176 -24.95 3.04 -5.84
C LYS A 176 -25.36 2.68 -7.28
N LEU A 177 -24.63 1.78 -7.92
CA LEU A 177 -24.97 1.26 -9.25
C LEU A 177 -26.24 0.42 -9.20
N THR A 178 -26.33 -0.53 -8.27
CA THR A 178 -27.54 -1.37 -8.09
C THR A 178 -28.76 -0.50 -7.84
N ARG A 179 -28.68 0.50 -6.94
CA ARG A 179 -29.79 1.44 -6.70
C ARG A 179 -30.16 2.30 -7.90
N ARG A 180 -29.25 2.56 -8.85
CA ARG A 180 -29.57 3.26 -10.10
C ARG A 180 -30.25 2.34 -11.09
N ILE A 181 -29.85 1.08 -11.14
CA ILE A 181 -30.48 0.06 -11.97
C ILE A 181 -31.90 -0.22 -11.49
N ASP A 182 -32.10 -0.35 -10.16
CA ASP A 182 -33.42 -0.53 -9.55
C ASP A 182 -34.41 0.65 -9.82
N LYS A 183 -33.87 1.82 -10.11
CA LYS A 183 -34.66 3.01 -10.44
C LYS A 183 -34.91 3.20 -11.94
N LEU A 184 -34.37 2.35 -12.80
CA LEU A 184 -34.66 2.39 -14.22
C LEU A 184 -36.11 1.89 -14.44
N PRO A 185 -36.96 2.65 -15.15
CA PRO A 185 -38.30 2.24 -15.44
C PRO A 185 -38.29 1.13 -16.52
N LEU A 186 -37.95 -0.08 -16.08
CA LEU A 186 -37.81 -1.25 -16.96
C LEU A 186 -39.14 -1.56 -17.66
N GLU A 187 -40.26 -1.22 -17.02
CA GLU A 187 -41.62 -1.38 -17.62
C GLU A 187 -41.84 -0.45 -18.81
N GLU A 188 -41.36 0.80 -18.74
CA GLU A 188 -41.48 1.75 -19.87
C GLU A 188 -40.59 1.33 -21.05
N ILE A 189 -39.40 0.83 -20.75
CA ILE A 189 -38.45 0.32 -21.77
C ILE A 189 -39.05 -0.92 -22.46
N ALA A 190 -39.62 -1.84 -21.68
CA ALA A 190 -40.27 -3.04 -22.22
C ALA A 190 -41.48 -2.69 -23.09
N TYR A 191 -42.23 -1.64 -22.74
CA TYR A 191 -43.40 -1.18 -23.51
C TYR A 191 -43.00 -0.54 -24.85
N SER A 192 -41.94 0.26 -24.84
CA SER A 192 -41.42 0.93 -26.05
C SER A 192 -40.85 -0.05 -27.08
N VAL A 193 -40.18 -1.12 -26.62
CA VAL A 193 -39.64 -2.19 -27.50
C VAL A 193 -40.77 -3.05 -28.12
N ARG A 194 -41.91 -3.17 -27.43
CA ARG A 194 -43.05 -3.97 -27.92
C ARG A 194 -43.94 -3.20 -28.89
N ALA A 195 -43.83 -1.87 -28.94
CA ALA A 195 -44.61 -0.97 -29.80
C ALA A 195 -43.91 -0.58 -31.12
N SER A 196 -42.67 -1.07 -31.33
CA SER A 196 -41.88 -0.93 -32.57
C SER A 196 -41.90 -2.21 -33.38
#